data_80533ff05aa206ecf4384e0b37587c45
#
_entry.id   80533ff05aa206ecf4384e0b37587c45
#
_cell.length_a   1.000
_cell.length_b   1.000
_cell.length_c   1.000
_cell.angle_alpha   90.00
_cell.angle_beta   90.00
_cell.angle_gamma   90.00
#
_symmetry.space_group_name_H-M   'P 1'
#
loop_
_entity.id
_entity.type
_entity.pdbx_description
1 polymer ?
#
loop_
_entity_poly.entity_id
_entity_poly.type
_entity_poly.pdbx_seq_one_letter_code
_entity_poly.pdbx_strand_id
1 'polypeptide(L)' 'MISKKELNRIKELKKEIPFYGELSTSESKDRDSYKKLLITLKEELESLEKKTVSKRKK' A
#
# COMPACT_ATOMS: atom_id res chain seq x y z
N MET A 1 -5.06 -9.84 -16.33
CA MET A 1 -5.56 -8.51 -16.42
C MET A 1 -6.07 -7.98 -15.10
N ILE A 2 -5.82 -6.72 -14.82
CA ILE A 2 -6.24 -6.13 -13.57
C ILE A 2 -7.57 -5.39 -13.76
N SER A 3 -8.45 -5.47 -12.77
CA SER A 3 -9.74 -4.83 -12.89
C SER A 3 -9.65 -3.37 -12.49
N LYS A 4 -10.70 -2.63 -12.82
CA LYS A 4 -10.74 -1.23 -12.46
C LYS A 4 -10.73 -1.05 -10.95
N LYS A 5 -11.40 -1.95 -10.24
CA LYS A 5 -11.42 -1.88 -8.80
C LYS A 5 -10.03 -2.04 -8.23
N GLU A 6 -9.26 -2.95 -8.79
CA GLU A 6 -7.90 -3.16 -8.31
C GLU A 6 -7.02 -1.96 -8.62
N LEU A 7 -7.21 -1.36 -9.79
CA LEU A 7 -6.46 -0.17 -10.13
C LEU A 7 -6.77 0.97 -9.17
N ASN A 8 -8.04 1.14 -8.83
CA ASN A 8 -8.42 2.17 -7.88
C ASN A 8 -7.82 1.89 -6.51
N ARG A 9 -7.79 0.61 -6.13
CA ARG A 9 -7.20 0.25 -4.85
C ARG A 9 -5.72 0.58 -4.83
N ILE A 10 -5.02 0.34 -5.93
CA ILE A 10 -3.60 0.66 -6.02
C ILE A 10 -3.40 2.16 -5.81
N LYS A 11 -4.24 2.97 -6.45
CA LYS A 11 -4.12 4.41 -6.30
C LYS A 11 -4.35 4.83 -4.86
N GLU A 12 -5.33 4.22 -4.21
CA GLU A 12 -5.60 4.55 -2.81
C GLU A 12 -4.42 4.15 -1.93
N LEU A 13 -3.88 2.96 -2.15
CA LEU A 13 -2.76 2.51 -1.36
C LEU A 13 -1.56 3.43 -1.51
N LYS A 14 -1.31 3.87 -2.74
CA LYS A 14 -0.20 4.77 -2.99
C LYS A 14 -0.37 6.10 -2.27
N LYS A 15 -1.61 6.49 -2.01
CA LYS A 15 -1.86 7.71 -1.27
C LYS A 15 -1.76 7.47 0.23
N GLU A 16 -2.29 6.35 0.69
CA GLU A 16 -2.35 6.06 2.11
C GLU A 16 -0.99 5.70 2.69
N ILE A 17 -0.20 4.98 1.94
CA ILE A 17 1.08 4.52 2.47
C ILE A 17 1.94 5.69 2.94
N PRO A 18 2.18 6.73 2.13
CA PRO A 18 2.99 7.84 2.62
C PRO A 18 2.30 8.62 3.75
N PHE A 19 0.96 8.68 3.70
CA PHE A 19 0.22 9.38 4.74
C PHE A 19 0.40 8.69 6.09
N TYR A 20 0.19 7.38 6.13
CA TYR A 20 0.37 6.64 7.38
C TYR A 20 1.83 6.49 7.74
N GLY A 21 2.72 6.57 6.75
CA GLY A 21 4.14 6.57 7.02
C GLY A 21 4.53 7.74 7.89
N GLU A 22 3.99 8.90 7.59
CA GLU A 22 4.27 10.07 8.39
C GLU A 22 3.67 9.93 9.78
N LEU A 23 2.46 9.38 9.85
CA LEU A 23 1.81 9.19 11.13
C LEU A 23 2.59 8.21 12.01
N SER A 24 3.19 7.21 11.40
CA SER A 24 3.91 6.21 12.18
C SER A 24 5.24 6.75 12.71
N THR A 25 5.75 7.83 12.13
CA THR A 25 6.99 8.42 12.61
C THR A 25 6.75 9.59 13.54
N SER A 26 5.52 10.08 13.63
CA SER A 26 5.25 11.18 14.53
C SER A 26 5.11 10.65 15.95
N GLU A 27 5.13 11.55 16.90
CA GLU A 27 4.99 11.17 18.30
C GLU A 27 3.52 10.93 18.61
N SER A 28 3.01 9.87 18.11
CA SER A 28 1.62 9.53 18.31
C SER A 28 1.52 8.26 19.10
N LYS A 29 0.48 8.14 19.90
CA LYS A 29 0.30 6.94 20.69
C LYS A 29 -0.01 5.76 19.81
N ASP A 30 -0.56 6.01 18.64
CA ASP A 30 -0.95 4.94 17.75
C ASP A 30 0.07 4.63 16.67
N ARG A 31 1.29 5.14 16.83
CA ARG A 31 2.28 4.92 15.77
C ARG A 31 2.54 3.44 15.53
N ASP A 32 2.48 2.63 16.57
CA ASP A 32 2.71 1.20 16.39
C ASP A 32 1.58 0.58 15.55
N SER A 33 0.36 1.04 15.79
CA SER A 33 -0.75 0.57 14.99
C SER A 33 -0.58 1.00 13.53
N TYR A 34 -0.11 2.21 13.33
CA TYR A 34 0.11 2.68 11.97
C TYR A 34 1.21 1.89 11.28
N LYS A 35 2.24 1.48 12.03
CA LYS A 35 3.30 0.69 11.44
C LYS A 35 2.76 -0.66 10.95
N LYS A 36 1.91 -1.28 11.75
CA LYS A 36 1.32 -2.56 11.36
C LYS A 36 0.43 -2.37 10.14
N LEU A 37 -0.34 -1.30 10.16
CA LEU A 37 -1.21 -1.00 9.02
C LEU A 37 -0.37 -0.78 7.76
N LEU A 38 0.75 -0.07 7.89
CA LEU A 38 1.63 0.17 6.76
C LEU A 38 2.13 -1.13 6.15
N ILE A 39 2.54 -2.05 6.99
CA ILE A 39 3.03 -3.34 6.48
C ILE A 39 1.93 -4.02 5.68
N THR A 40 0.71 -4.03 6.21
CA THR A 40 -0.40 -4.64 5.51
C THR A 40 -0.68 -3.92 4.19
N LEU A 41 -0.67 -2.60 4.21
CA LEU A 41 -0.94 -1.82 3.00
C LEU A 41 0.14 -2.06 1.95
N LYS A 42 1.39 -2.10 2.37
CA LYS A 42 2.49 -2.33 1.44
C LYS A 42 2.41 -3.71 0.82
N GLU A 43 2.06 -4.70 1.62
CA GLU A 43 1.92 -6.06 1.11
C GLU A 43 0.78 -6.15 0.12
N GLU A 44 -0.32 -5.50 0.42
CA GLU A 44 -1.44 -5.51 -0.49
C GLU A 44 -1.07 -4.81 -1.80
N LEU A 45 -0.41 -3.67 -1.70
CA LEU A 45 0.00 -2.94 -2.89
C LEU A 45 0.95 -3.77 -3.73
N GLU A 46 1.92 -4.41 -3.10
CA GLU A 46 2.87 -5.22 -3.81
C GLU A 46 2.17 -6.36 -4.55
N SER A 47 1.22 -6.98 -3.87
CA SER A 47 0.48 -8.08 -4.48
C SER A 47 -0.29 -7.60 -5.71
N LEU A 48 -0.91 -6.44 -5.60
CA LEU A 48 -1.68 -5.90 -6.71
C LEU A 48 -0.77 -5.47 -7.86
N GLU A 49 0.37 -4.88 -7.52
CA GLU A 49 1.30 -4.45 -8.56
C GLU A 49 1.89 -5.62 -9.31
N LYS A 50 2.09 -6.74 -8.64
CA LYS A 50 2.59 -7.91 -9.31
C LYS A 50 1.63 -8.37 -10.38
N LYS A 51 0.35 -8.20 -10.14
CA LYS A 51 -0.64 -8.59 -11.14
C LYS A 51 -0.52 -7.71 -12.37
N THR A 52 -0.21 -6.45 -12.19
CA THR A 52 -0.14 -5.54 -13.33
C THR A 52 1.13 -5.69 -14.12
N VAL A 53 2.24 -6.08 -13.46
CA VAL A 53 3.51 -6.18 -14.17
C VAL A 53 3.95 -7.59 -14.42
N SER A 54 3.12 -8.55 -14.15
CA SER A 54 3.52 -9.94 -14.28
C SER A 54 3.94 -10.29 -15.70
N LYS A 55 3.44 -9.56 -16.65
CA LYS A 55 3.81 -9.84 -17.99
C LYS A 55 5.14 -9.37 -18.39
N ARG A 56 5.62 -8.44 -17.68
CA ARG A 56 6.89 -7.92 -18.03
C ARG A 56 7.96 -8.72 -17.58
N LYS A 57 8.04 -9.33 -16.99
CA LYS A 57 9.10 -10.01 -16.50
C LYS A 57 10.16 -10.21 -17.06
N LYS A 58 10.61 -10.12 -17.26
CA LYS A 58 11.52 -10.23 -17.72
C LYS A 58 11.86 -10.61 -17.79
#